data_ded4970fae120c9e130ec18ba237810c
#
_entry.id   ded4970fae120c9e130ec18ba237810c
#
_cell.length_a   1.000
_cell.length_b   1.000
_cell.length_c   1.000
_cell.angle_alpha   90.00
_cell.angle_beta   90.00
_cell.angle_gamma   90.00
#
_symmetry.space_group_name_H-M   'P 1'
#
loop_
_entity.id
_entity.type
_entity.pdbx_description
1 polymer ?
#
loop_
_entity_poly.entity_id
_entity_poly.type
_entity_poly.pdbx_seq_one_letter_code
_entity_poly.pdbx_strand_id
1 'polypeptide(L)'
;LWEAAANASQLVDRVARPDLLVLGGLFHDLGKGYPGDHTIVGMDLVRQVGPKLGLPTADVDTLVAMVEHHLLLPDVAVRRDLTDEATINQVAESLGSVERLDLLHALTEADSLATGPSAWGSWKEDLVNELAARVRHVLGGGNVAEVTWSLFPDASTLMLMAAGSIAMHRKDDVITVVSPDSAGTVRQVAGVLLPPGQCAPTPPPHPYSP
;
A
#
# COMPACT_ATOMS: atom_id res chain seq x y z
N LEU A 1 9.29 -14.21 5.71
CA LEU A 1 7.83 -14.20 5.51
C LEU A 1 7.07 -14.77 6.71
N TRP A 2 7.43 -15.95 7.24
CA TRP A 2 6.75 -16.53 8.40
C TRP A 2 6.92 -15.69 9.66
N GLU A 3 8.10 -15.18 9.93
CA GLU A 3 8.35 -14.27 11.07
C GLU A 3 7.66 -12.92 10.89
N ALA A 4 7.63 -12.40 9.68
CA ALA A 4 6.87 -11.18 9.37
C ALA A 4 5.36 -11.40 9.53
N ALA A 5 4.83 -12.54 9.07
CA ALA A 5 3.42 -12.89 9.25
C ALA A 5 3.05 -13.11 10.74
N ALA A 6 3.97 -13.62 11.56
CA ALA A 6 3.76 -13.75 13.00
C ALA A 6 3.73 -12.39 13.74
N ASN A 7 4.33 -11.36 13.16
CA ASN A 7 4.33 -9.98 13.67
C ASN A 7 3.25 -9.08 13.02
N ALA A 8 2.68 -9.47 11.88
CA ALA A 8 1.56 -8.81 11.19
C ALA A 8 0.22 -9.15 11.86
N SER A 9 0.11 -8.92 13.14
CA SER A 9 -0.78 -9.63 14.05
C SER A 9 -2.28 -9.40 13.83
N GLN A 10 -2.72 -8.22 13.38
CA GLN A 10 -4.17 -7.92 13.30
C GLN A 10 -4.80 -8.25 11.94
N LEU A 11 -4.02 -8.22 10.86
CA LEU A 11 -4.53 -8.54 9.53
C LEU A 11 -4.67 -10.05 9.34
N VAL A 12 -3.75 -10.84 9.88
CA VAL A 12 -3.80 -12.31 9.83
C VAL A 12 -5.06 -12.85 10.54
N ASP A 13 -5.49 -12.23 11.63
CA ASP A 13 -6.70 -12.61 12.35
C ASP A 13 -8.00 -12.40 11.52
N ARG A 14 -7.95 -11.56 10.49
CA ARG A 14 -9.08 -11.32 9.57
C ARG A 14 -9.12 -12.28 8.40
N VAL A 15 -8.03 -13.00 8.15
CA VAL A 15 -7.92 -13.91 7.01
C VAL A 15 -8.67 -15.21 7.30
N ALA A 16 -9.72 -15.48 6.53
CA ALA A 16 -10.51 -16.70 6.67
C ALA A 16 -9.75 -17.98 6.25
N ARG A 17 -8.74 -17.82 5.37
CA ARG A 17 -7.94 -18.91 4.79
C ARG A 17 -6.43 -18.67 5.03
N PRO A 18 -5.95 -18.86 6.27
CA PRO A 18 -4.53 -18.67 6.59
C PRO A 18 -3.61 -19.65 5.84
N ASP A 19 -4.12 -20.81 5.44
CA ASP A 19 -3.44 -21.77 4.57
C ASP A 19 -3.12 -21.15 3.19
N LEU A 20 -4.06 -20.46 2.57
CA LEU A 20 -3.84 -19.75 1.30
C LEU A 20 -2.92 -18.55 1.47
N LEU A 21 -2.95 -17.86 2.61
CA LEU A 21 -2.01 -16.77 2.88
C LEU A 21 -0.56 -17.28 2.91
N VAL A 22 -0.31 -18.40 3.57
CA VAL A 22 1.02 -19.03 3.63
C VAL A 22 1.48 -19.45 2.23
N LEU A 23 0.61 -20.10 1.46
CA LEU A 23 0.92 -20.51 0.08
C LEU A 23 1.11 -19.30 -0.83
N GLY A 24 0.30 -18.26 -0.70
CA GLY A 24 0.43 -16.99 -1.42
C GLY A 24 1.77 -16.33 -1.11
N GLY A 25 2.16 -16.26 0.17
CA GLY A 25 3.47 -15.78 0.58
C GLY A 25 4.64 -16.57 -0.01
N LEU A 26 4.48 -17.88 -0.20
CA LEU A 26 5.48 -18.71 -0.86
C LEU A 26 5.51 -18.48 -2.38
N PHE A 27 4.36 -18.26 -3.00
CA PHE A 27 4.21 -18.29 -4.46
C PHE A 27 4.26 -16.91 -5.13
N HIS A 28 4.01 -15.79 -4.39
CA HIS A 28 3.86 -14.47 -5.00
C HIS A 28 5.04 -14.07 -5.91
N ASP A 29 6.23 -14.51 -5.58
CA ASP A 29 7.47 -14.22 -6.27
C ASP A 29 8.08 -15.44 -6.98
N LEU A 30 7.33 -16.54 -7.12
CA LEU A 30 7.84 -17.80 -7.67
C LEU A 30 8.39 -17.67 -9.09
N GLY A 31 7.91 -16.70 -9.87
CA GLY A 31 8.39 -16.41 -11.21
C GLY A 31 9.73 -15.68 -11.28
N LYS A 32 10.23 -15.14 -10.16
CA LYS A 32 11.54 -14.48 -10.14
C LYS A 32 12.66 -15.47 -10.49
N GLY A 33 13.57 -15.03 -11.35
CA GLY A 33 14.66 -15.88 -11.83
C GLY A 33 14.38 -16.65 -13.13
N TYR A 34 13.14 -16.62 -13.63
CA TYR A 34 12.79 -17.13 -14.95
C TYR A 34 12.80 -16.01 -16.00
N PRO A 35 13.04 -16.33 -17.29
CA PRO A 35 12.92 -15.36 -18.38
C PRO A 35 11.47 -14.84 -18.51
N GLY A 36 11.31 -13.54 -18.73
CA GLY A 36 10.00 -12.91 -18.95
C GLY A 36 9.48 -12.14 -17.72
N ASP A 37 8.20 -11.80 -17.77
CA ASP A 37 7.53 -11.15 -16.65
C ASP A 37 7.29 -12.15 -15.51
N HIS A 38 7.85 -11.85 -14.32
CA HIS A 38 7.81 -12.77 -13.18
C HIS A 38 6.38 -13.05 -12.70
N THR A 39 5.47 -12.09 -12.84
CA THR A 39 4.07 -12.27 -12.46
C THR A 39 3.38 -13.26 -13.37
N ILE A 40 3.54 -13.10 -14.70
CA ILE A 40 2.95 -14.02 -15.68
C ILE A 40 3.52 -15.45 -15.50
N VAL A 41 4.83 -15.55 -15.38
CA VAL A 41 5.50 -16.84 -15.14
C VAL A 41 5.05 -17.46 -13.82
N GLY A 42 4.95 -16.65 -12.76
CA GLY A 42 4.47 -17.09 -11.45
C GLY A 42 3.05 -17.64 -11.50
N MET A 43 2.13 -16.94 -12.18
CA MET A 43 0.75 -17.40 -12.39
C MET A 43 0.70 -18.75 -13.09
N ASP A 44 1.51 -18.95 -14.14
CA ASP A 44 1.57 -20.21 -14.88
C ASP A 44 2.16 -21.34 -14.04
N LEU A 45 3.18 -21.07 -13.22
CA LEU A 45 3.72 -22.03 -12.28
C LEU A 45 2.70 -22.45 -11.23
N VAL A 46 1.93 -21.51 -10.66
CA VAL A 46 0.87 -21.83 -9.70
C VAL A 46 -0.22 -22.70 -10.32
N ARG A 47 -0.66 -22.40 -11.55
CA ARG A 47 -1.62 -23.24 -12.29
C ARG A 47 -1.13 -24.66 -12.50
N GLN A 48 0.19 -24.87 -12.65
CA GLN A 48 0.78 -26.20 -12.85
C GLN A 48 1.01 -26.94 -11.52
N VAL A 49 1.41 -26.24 -10.47
CA VAL A 49 1.79 -26.82 -9.17
C VAL A 49 0.57 -27.05 -8.28
N GLY A 50 -0.39 -26.12 -8.24
CA GLY A 50 -1.56 -26.18 -7.37
C GLY A 50 -2.32 -27.50 -7.45
N PRO A 51 -2.71 -27.98 -8.66
CA PRO A 51 -3.38 -29.28 -8.80
C PRO A 51 -2.52 -30.47 -8.33
N LYS A 52 -1.20 -30.41 -8.49
CA LYS A 52 -0.29 -31.45 -8.02
C LYS A 52 -0.17 -31.51 -6.51
N LEU A 53 -0.43 -30.36 -5.83
CA LEU A 53 -0.53 -30.30 -4.38
C LEU A 53 -1.91 -30.73 -3.86
N GLY A 54 -2.83 -31.11 -4.75
CA GLY A 54 -4.18 -31.50 -4.40
C GLY A 54 -5.12 -30.34 -4.06
N LEU A 55 -4.76 -29.10 -4.44
CA LEU A 55 -5.59 -27.94 -4.18
C LEU A 55 -6.84 -27.93 -5.09
N PRO A 56 -8.02 -27.59 -4.55
CA PRO A 56 -9.21 -27.33 -5.35
C PRO A 56 -8.98 -26.21 -6.36
N THR A 57 -9.68 -26.25 -7.49
CA THR A 57 -9.55 -25.22 -8.53
C THR A 57 -9.77 -23.81 -8.01
N ALA A 58 -10.76 -23.60 -7.14
CA ALA A 58 -11.04 -22.30 -6.53
C ALA A 58 -9.86 -21.76 -5.71
N ASP A 59 -9.15 -22.63 -5.00
CA ASP A 59 -7.95 -22.25 -4.23
C ASP A 59 -6.79 -21.91 -5.17
N VAL A 60 -6.61 -22.68 -6.25
CA VAL A 60 -5.63 -22.37 -7.30
C VAL A 60 -5.92 -21.01 -7.93
N ASP A 61 -7.18 -20.70 -8.28
CA ASP A 61 -7.59 -19.42 -8.85
C ASP A 61 -7.35 -18.25 -7.87
N THR A 62 -7.55 -18.48 -6.58
CA THR A 62 -7.23 -17.50 -5.55
C THR A 62 -5.73 -17.25 -5.44
N LEU A 63 -4.91 -18.30 -5.44
CA LEU A 63 -3.45 -18.17 -5.42
C LEU A 63 -2.90 -17.50 -6.69
N VAL A 64 -3.47 -17.81 -7.85
CA VAL A 64 -3.14 -17.12 -9.11
C VAL A 64 -3.44 -15.64 -9.01
N ALA A 65 -4.61 -15.24 -8.48
CA ALA A 65 -4.96 -13.85 -8.26
C ALA A 65 -4.02 -13.16 -7.25
N MET A 66 -3.59 -13.87 -6.20
CA MET A 66 -2.58 -13.35 -5.25
C MET A 66 -1.24 -13.05 -5.94
N VAL A 67 -0.77 -13.93 -6.82
CA VAL A 67 0.45 -13.70 -7.62
C VAL A 67 0.26 -12.53 -8.58
N GLU A 68 -0.87 -12.49 -9.30
CA GLU A 68 -1.19 -11.44 -10.27
C GLU A 68 -1.21 -10.05 -9.63
N HIS A 69 -1.80 -9.94 -8.44
CA HIS A 69 -2.09 -8.67 -7.82
C HIS A 69 -1.23 -8.35 -6.58
N HIS A 70 -0.12 -9.10 -6.33
CA HIS A 70 0.68 -8.91 -5.11
C HIS A 70 1.25 -7.49 -4.95
N LEU A 71 1.45 -6.75 -6.04
CA LEU A 71 1.90 -5.35 -6.03
C LEU A 71 0.74 -4.33 -6.16
N LEU A 72 -0.51 -4.77 -6.35
CA LEU A 72 -1.64 -3.88 -6.64
C LEU A 72 -1.88 -2.87 -5.51
N LEU A 73 -2.04 -3.37 -4.28
CA LEU A 73 -2.36 -2.49 -3.15
C LEU A 73 -1.24 -1.47 -2.87
N PRO A 74 0.05 -1.85 -2.74
CA PRO A 74 1.10 -0.89 -2.47
C PRO A 74 1.32 0.10 -3.63
N ASP A 75 1.14 -0.31 -4.88
CA ASP A 75 1.30 0.56 -6.03
C ASP A 75 0.17 1.58 -6.15
N VAL A 76 -1.09 1.15 -5.99
CA VAL A 76 -2.24 2.06 -6.04
C VAL A 76 -2.20 3.03 -4.86
N ALA A 77 -1.95 2.52 -3.64
CA ALA A 77 -1.96 3.33 -2.44
C ALA A 77 -0.99 4.52 -2.50
N VAL A 78 0.19 4.35 -3.11
CA VAL A 78 1.20 5.42 -3.16
C VAL A 78 1.18 6.26 -4.44
N ARG A 79 0.47 5.83 -5.50
CA ARG A 79 0.55 6.47 -6.83
C ARG A 79 -0.77 7.03 -7.33
N ARG A 80 -1.90 6.70 -6.69
CA ARG A 80 -3.22 7.10 -7.13
C ARG A 80 -3.93 7.95 -6.08
N ASP A 81 -4.88 8.72 -6.54
CA ASP A 81 -5.80 9.42 -5.66
C ASP A 81 -6.83 8.43 -5.09
N LEU A 82 -6.78 8.23 -3.78
CA LEU A 82 -7.69 7.32 -3.08
C LEU A 82 -9.10 7.94 -2.88
N THR A 83 -9.28 9.21 -3.22
CA THR A 83 -10.60 9.85 -3.23
C THR A 83 -11.33 9.67 -4.57
N ASP A 84 -10.61 9.23 -5.61
CA ASP A 84 -11.18 8.92 -6.92
C ASP A 84 -11.96 7.60 -6.89
N GLU A 85 -13.27 7.69 -7.09
CA GLU A 85 -14.16 6.53 -7.12
C GLU A 85 -13.78 5.51 -8.19
N ALA A 86 -13.30 5.96 -9.35
CA ALA A 86 -12.90 5.08 -10.42
C ALA A 86 -11.70 4.21 -10.02
N THR A 87 -10.75 4.79 -9.31
CA THR A 87 -9.59 4.07 -8.76
C THR A 87 -10.04 2.95 -7.80
N ILE A 88 -10.93 3.26 -6.86
CA ILE A 88 -11.40 2.28 -5.87
C ILE A 88 -12.21 1.16 -6.54
N ASN A 89 -13.12 1.52 -7.45
CA ASN A 89 -13.92 0.55 -8.19
C ASN A 89 -13.06 -0.39 -9.04
N GLN A 90 -12.02 0.14 -9.70
CA GLN A 90 -11.10 -0.67 -10.49
C GLN A 90 -10.36 -1.72 -9.64
N VAL A 91 -9.90 -1.33 -8.44
CA VAL A 91 -9.27 -2.28 -7.51
C VAL A 91 -10.28 -3.32 -7.03
N ALA A 92 -11.50 -2.90 -6.68
CA ALA A 92 -12.56 -3.82 -6.26
C ALA A 92 -12.91 -4.85 -7.36
N GLU A 93 -13.05 -4.40 -8.61
CA GLU A 93 -13.28 -5.27 -9.77
C GLU A 93 -12.13 -6.26 -9.99
N SER A 94 -10.89 -5.80 -9.89
CA SER A 94 -9.70 -6.67 -10.04
C SER A 94 -9.66 -7.78 -9.00
N LEU A 95 -10.05 -7.50 -7.75
CA LEU A 95 -10.01 -8.47 -6.66
C LEU A 95 -11.25 -9.37 -6.62
N GLY A 96 -12.42 -8.82 -6.91
CA GLY A 96 -13.69 -9.51 -7.04
C GLY A 96 -14.28 -10.04 -5.72
N SER A 97 -13.54 -10.11 -4.62
CA SER A 97 -14.06 -10.57 -3.33
C SER A 97 -13.30 -10.00 -2.13
N VAL A 98 -14.01 -9.90 -0.99
CA VAL A 98 -13.41 -9.49 0.30
C VAL A 98 -12.34 -10.49 0.75
N GLU A 99 -12.53 -11.79 0.50
CA GLU A 99 -11.55 -12.82 0.84
C GLU A 99 -10.20 -12.59 0.14
N ARG A 100 -10.21 -12.30 -1.16
CA ARG A 100 -8.98 -11.98 -1.92
C ARG A 100 -8.34 -10.68 -1.45
N LEU A 101 -9.16 -9.68 -1.12
CA LEU A 101 -8.66 -8.43 -0.53
C LEU A 101 -7.95 -8.69 0.80
N ASP A 102 -8.53 -9.50 1.69
CA ASP A 102 -7.93 -9.81 2.99
C ASP A 102 -6.61 -10.54 2.86
N LEU A 103 -6.56 -11.53 1.97
CA LEU A 103 -5.34 -12.28 1.65
C LEU A 103 -4.23 -11.36 1.11
N LEU A 104 -4.56 -10.49 0.15
CA LEU A 104 -3.60 -9.57 -0.45
C LEU A 104 -3.16 -8.48 0.50
N HIS A 105 -4.04 -7.96 1.34
CA HIS A 105 -3.70 -6.97 2.34
C HIS A 105 -2.69 -7.53 3.35
N ALA A 106 -2.96 -8.73 3.89
CA ALA A 106 -2.05 -9.40 4.80
C ALA A 106 -0.71 -9.78 4.13
N LEU A 107 -0.75 -10.22 2.85
CA LEU A 107 0.46 -10.50 2.08
C LEU A 107 1.29 -9.23 1.86
N THR A 108 0.65 -8.10 1.50
CA THR A 108 1.32 -6.81 1.28
C THR A 108 2.07 -6.34 2.52
N GLU A 109 1.45 -6.42 3.70
CA GLU A 109 2.10 -6.07 4.96
C GLU A 109 3.27 -7.00 5.25
N ALA A 110 3.05 -8.32 5.17
CA ALA A 110 4.06 -9.33 5.47
C ALA A 110 5.29 -9.22 4.55
N ASP A 111 5.09 -9.04 3.24
CA ASP A 111 6.16 -8.88 2.26
C ASP A 111 6.93 -7.57 2.47
N SER A 112 6.20 -6.48 2.72
CA SER A 112 6.81 -5.17 2.97
C SER A 112 7.65 -5.16 4.26
N LEU A 113 7.16 -5.79 5.34
CA LEU A 113 7.92 -5.96 6.58
C LEU A 113 9.17 -6.83 6.38
N ALA A 114 9.05 -7.91 5.60
CA ALA A 114 10.18 -8.77 5.26
C ALA A 114 11.25 -8.06 4.41
N THR A 115 10.84 -7.10 3.58
CA THR A 115 11.75 -6.29 2.75
C THR A 115 12.50 -5.27 3.60
N GLY A 116 11.95 -4.81 4.70
CA GLY A 116 12.61 -3.96 5.69
C GLY A 116 11.96 -2.59 5.91
N PRO A 117 12.50 -1.79 6.87
CA PRO A 117 11.86 -0.54 7.33
C PRO A 117 11.69 0.52 6.23
N SER A 118 12.50 0.49 5.17
CA SER A 118 12.36 1.41 4.04
C SER A 118 11.17 1.07 3.14
N ALA A 119 10.72 -0.18 3.17
CA ALA A 119 9.59 -0.68 2.37
C ALA A 119 8.24 -0.52 3.08
N TRP A 120 8.24 -0.49 4.43
CA TRP A 120 7.05 -0.36 5.26
C TRP A 120 7.26 0.64 6.39
N GLY A 121 6.61 1.79 6.29
CA GLY A 121 6.56 2.82 7.32
C GLY A 121 5.10 3.21 7.58
N SER A 122 4.83 3.89 8.70
CA SER A 122 3.47 4.26 9.14
C SER A 122 2.66 4.98 8.05
N TRP A 123 3.29 5.87 7.29
CA TRP A 123 2.63 6.55 6.19
C TRP A 123 2.12 5.61 5.09
N LYS A 124 2.93 4.62 4.67
CA LYS A 124 2.54 3.66 3.64
C LYS A 124 1.50 2.68 4.18
N GLU A 125 1.66 2.26 5.43
CA GLU A 125 0.69 1.44 6.14
C GLU A 125 -0.68 2.12 6.18
N ASP A 126 -0.75 3.40 6.56
CA ASP A 126 -1.99 4.18 6.60
C ASP A 126 -2.65 4.23 5.22
N LEU A 127 -1.90 4.49 4.15
CA LEU A 127 -2.44 4.52 2.79
C LEU A 127 -2.97 3.17 2.32
N VAL A 128 -2.26 2.08 2.59
CA VAL A 128 -2.70 0.74 2.21
C VAL A 128 -3.94 0.33 3.01
N ASN A 129 -3.96 0.62 4.31
CA ASN A 129 -5.12 0.39 5.17
C ASN A 129 -6.35 1.17 4.69
N GLU A 130 -6.16 2.43 4.30
CA GLU A 130 -7.22 3.26 3.74
C GLU A 130 -7.78 2.67 2.45
N LEU A 131 -6.90 2.35 1.49
CA LEU A 131 -7.29 1.73 0.24
C LEU A 131 -8.08 0.44 0.49
N ALA A 132 -7.55 -0.45 1.34
CA ALA A 132 -8.20 -1.71 1.67
C ALA A 132 -9.59 -1.52 2.30
N ALA A 133 -9.75 -0.52 3.18
CA ALA A 133 -11.03 -0.24 3.80
C ALA A 133 -12.08 0.28 2.80
N ARG A 134 -11.68 1.16 1.86
CA ARG A 134 -12.56 1.65 0.78
C ARG A 134 -12.98 0.54 -0.17
N VAL A 135 -12.01 -0.27 -0.62
CA VAL A 135 -12.27 -1.41 -1.49
C VAL A 135 -13.19 -2.43 -0.81
N ARG A 136 -12.98 -2.70 0.48
CA ARG A 136 -13.85 -3.58 1.28
C ARG A 136 -15.29 -3.09 1.32
N HIS A 137 -15.50 -1.77 1.50
CA HIS A 137 -16.83 -1.18 1.51
C HIS A 137 -17.55 -1.43 0.18
N VAL A 138 -16.87 -1.21 -0.95
CA VAL A 138 -17.42 -1.45 -2.30
C VAL A 138 -17.72 -2.93 -2.52
N LEU A 139 -16.79 -3.83 -2.16
CA LEU A 139 -16.99 -5.28 -2.28
C LEU A 139 -18.14 -5.78 -1.38
N GLY A 140 -18.46 -5.07 -0.31
CA GLY A 140 -19.62 -5.30 0.55
C GLY A 140 -20.94 -4.75 0.00
N GLY A 141 -20.93 -4.13 -1.19
CA GLY A 141 -22.11 -3.54 -1.83
C GLY A 141 -22.39 -2.08 -1.46
N GLY A 142 -21.45 -1.43 -0.76
CA GLY A 142 -21.52 0.00 -0.46
C GLY A 142 -21.06 0.88 -1.63
N ASN A 143 -21.36 2.18 -1.55
CA ASN A 143 -20.90 3.15 -2.53
C ASN A 143 -19.69 3.92 -1.97
N VAL A 144 -18.66 4.16 -2.81
CA VAL A 144 -17.47 4.93 -2.41
C VAL A 144 -17.84 6.30 -1.84
N ALA A 145 -18.86 6.97 -2.40
CA ALA A 145 -19.33 8.28 -1.95
C ALA A 145 -19.92 8.28 -0.52
N GLU A 146 -20.31 7.13 0.02
CA GLU A 146 -20.89 7.03 1.37
C GLU A 146 -19.83 7.03 2.48
N VAL A 147 -18.59 6.78 2.12
CA VAL A 147 -17.49 6.70 3.09
C VAL A 147 -16.89 8.07 3.29
N THR A 148 -17.41 8.80 4.25
CA THR A 148 -16.76 10.03 4.75
C THR A 148 -15.55 9.63 5.59
N TRP A 149 -14.39 9.78 5.01
CA TRP A 149 -13.13 9.46 5.68
C TRP A 149 -12.74 10.60 6.61
N SER A 150 -12.49 10.28 7.88
CA SER A 150 -11.81 11.17 8.81
C SER A 150 -10.31 11.19 8.46
N LEU A 151 -10.01 11.52 7.21
CA LEU A 151 -8.64 11.62 6.77
C LEU A 151 -8.18 13.05 6.81
N PHE A 152 -6.88 13.13 6.91
CA PHE A 152 -6.15 14.37 6.73
C PHE A 152 -6.78 15.25 5.62
N PRO A 153 -7.08 16.50 5.92
CA PRO A 153 -6.80 17.19 7.18
C PRO A 153 -7.86 16.96 8.28
N ASP A 154 -7.39 16.54 9.46
CA ASP A 154 -8.27 16.49 10.65
C ASP A 154 -8.74 17.90 11.06
N ALA A 155 -9.66 17.98 12.02
CA ALA A 155 -10.22 19.26 12.45
C ALA A 155 -9.13 20.25 12.93
N SER A 156 -8.07 19.78 13.57
CA SER A 156 -6.94 20.60 14.02
C SER A 156 -6.14 21.14 12.85
N THR A 157 -5.88 20.32 11.85
CA THR A 157 -5.21 20.71 10.61
C THR A 157 -6.05 21.69 9.79
N LEU A 158 -7.37 21.48 9.70
CA LEU A 158 -8.28 22.42 9.04
C LEU A 158 -8.27 23.81 9.71
N MET A 159 -8.21 23.87 11.04
CA MET A 159 -8.05 25.15 11.76
C MET A 159 -6.73 25.85 11.42
N LEU A 160 -5.63 25.09 11.32
CA LEU A 160 -4.34 25.65 10.92
C LEU A 160 -4.36 26.12 9.46
N MET A 161 -5.02 25.40 8.57
CA MET A 161 -5.20 25.81 7.16
C MET A 161 -6.02 27.11 7.05
N ALA A 162 -7.07 27.25 7.85
CA ALA A 162 -7.91 28.44 7.87
C ALA A 162 -7.16 29.69 8.35
N ALA A 163 -6.09 29.53 9.13
CA ALA A 163 -5.25 30.66 9.58
C ALA A 163 -4.41 31.31 8.47
N GLY A 164 -4.25 30.62 7.31
CA GLY A 164 -3.57 31.17 6.13
C GLY A 164 -2.07 31.47 6.30
N SER A 165 -1.46 30.99 7.36
CA SER A 165 -0.04 31.15 7.68
C SER A 165 0.65 29.80 7.82
N ILE A 166 2.01 29.80 7.72
CA ILE A 166 2.76 28.58 7.98
C ILE A 166 2.58 28.19 9.44
N ALA A 167 2.09 26.99 9.66
CA ALA A 167 1.87 26.43 10.99
C ALA A 167 2.38 24.99 11.04
N MET A 168 2.86 24.57 12.20
CA MET A 168 3.32 23.21 12.45
C MET A 168 2.64 22.65 13.68
N HIS A 169 2.22 21.41 13.60
CA HIS A 169 1.66 20.65 14.70
C HIS A 169 2.35 19.29 14.79
N ARG A 170 2.75 18.89 15.97
CA ARG A 170 3.34 17.58 16.23
C ARG A 170 2.36 16.74 17.03
N LYS A 171 2.09 15.55 16.53
CA LYS A 171 1.37 14.52 17.24
C LYS A 171 2.17 13.22 17.13
N ASP A 172 2.60 12.71 18.26
CA ASP A 172 3.50 11.56 18.36
C ASP A 172 4.79 11.78 17.52
N ASP A 173 5.07 10.90 16.56
CA ASP A 173 6.23 11.01 15.67
C ASP A 173 5.91 11.68 14.33
N VAL A 174 4.68 12.18 14.16
CA VAL A 174 4.23 12.86 12.95
C VAL A 174 4.27 14.37 13.14
N ILE A 175 4.94 15.07 12.22
CA ILE A 175 4.91 16.53 12.14
C ILE A 175 4.06 16.93 10.94
N THR A 176 2.93 17.55 11.22
CA THR A 176 2.08 18.15 10.19
C THR A 176 2.48 19.59 9.97
N VAL A 177 2.78 19.94 8.73
CA VAL A 177 3.07 21.31 8.33
C VAL A 177 1.98 21.81 7.39
N VAL A 178 1.38 22.93 7.74
CA VAL A 178 0.41 23.63 6.90
C VAL A 178 1.06 24.90 6.39
N SER A 179 0.96 25.14 5.10
CA SER A 179 1.52 26.33 4.46
C SER A 179 0.66 26.74 3.26
N PRO A 180 0.54 28.05 2.98
CA PRO A 180 0.01 28.50 1.70
C PRO A 180 0.82 27.90 0.54
N ASP A 181 0.15 27.56 -0.54
CA ASP A 181 0.81 27.06 -1.75
C ASP A 181 1.60 28.22 -2.39
N SER A 182 2.91 28.19 -2.20
CA SER A 182 3.83 29.19 -2.75
C SER A 182 5.18 28.57 -3.13
N ALA A 183 5.82 29.16 -4.14
CA ALA A 183 7.13 28.72 -4.57
C ALA A 183 8.16 28.81 -3.43
N GLY A 184 8.86 27.73 -3.15
CA GLY A 184 9.91 27.67 -2.13
C GLY A 184 9.44 27.26 -0.74
N THR A 185 8.15 27.02 -0.50
CA THR A 185 7.60 26.58 0.80
C THR A 185 8.30 25.34 1.33
N VAL A 186 8.51 24.30 0.51
CA VAL A 186 9.17 23.07 0.92
C VAL A 186 10.61 23.36 1.43
N ARG A 187 11.31 24.28 0.78
CA ARG A 187 12.66 24.69 1.20
C ARG A 187 12.64 25.41 2.54
N GLN A 188 11.66 26.26 2.80
CA GLN A 188 11.53 26.98 4.07
C GLN A 188 11.24 26.01 5.21
N VAL A 189 10.32 25.06 4.98
CA VAL A 189 9.97 24.01 5.96
C VAL A 189 11.18 23.11 6.25
N ALA A 190 11.88 22.65 5.22
CA ALA A 190 13.09 21.84 5.38
C ALA A 190 14.19 22.59 6.17
N GLY A 191 14.35 23.89 5.94
CA GLY A 191 15.32 24.73 6.66
C GLY A 191 15.02 24.89 8.16
N VAL A 192 13.75 24.73 8.56
CA VAL A 192 13.35 24.76 9.99
C VAL A 192 13.53 23.39 10.65
N LEU A 193 13.34 22.31 9.91
CA LEU A 193 13.40 20.94 10.43
C LEU A 193 14.81 20.35 10.46
N LEU A 194 15.73 20.88 9.62
CA LEU A 194 17.11 20.41 9.57
C LEU A 194 18.01 21.31 10.44
N PRO A 195 18.90 20.74 11.27
CA PRO A 195 19.87 21.55 12.00
C PRO A 195 20.81 22.30 11.04
N PRO A 196 21.27 23.49 11.40
CA PRO A 196 22.19 24.27 10.57
C PRO A 196 23.46 23.47 10.28
N GLY A 197 23.70 23.18 9.01
CA GLY A 197 24.87 22.41 8.54
C GLY A 197 24.55 21.08 7.83
N GLN A 198 23.34 20.60 7.89
CA GLN A 198 22.90 19.41 7.13
C GLN A 198 22.03 19.82 5.92
N CYS A 199 22.59 20.56 4.99
CA CYS A 199 21.99 20.66 3.66
C CYS A 199 22.13 19.29 2.98
N ALA A 200 21.04 18.74 2.48
CA ALA A 200 21.09 17.59 1.60
C ALA A 200 22.09 17.83 0.47
N PRO A 201 22.93 16.85 0.10
CA PRO A 201 23.83 17.01 -1.01
C PRO A 201 23.05 17.39 -2.26
N THR A 202 23.50 18.44 -2.96
CA THR A 202 22.98 18.81 -4.26
C THR A 202 23.00 17.58 -5.18
N PRO A 203 21.88 17.20 -5.80
CA PRO A 203 21.91 16.10 -6.75
C PRO A 203 22.89 16.42 -7.87
N PRO A 204 23.64 15.43 -8.38
CA PRO A 204 24.58 15.64 -9.48
C PRO A 204 23.81 16.20 -10.69
N PRO A 205 24.44 17.08 -11.50
CA PRO A 205 23.79 17.64 -12.68
C PRO A 205 23.35 16.50 -13.60
N HIS A 206 22.12 16.58 -14.05
CA HIS A 206 21.55 15.65 -15.02
C HIS A 206 22.43 15.62 -16.27
N PRO A 207 22.81 14.45 -16.82
CA PRO A 207 23.70 14.35 -17.98
C PRO A 207 23.05 14.78 -19.31
N TYR A 208 21.86 15.34 -19.27
CA TYR A 208 21.13 15.87 -20.43
C TYR A 208 20.61 17.30 -20.13
N SER A 209 21.48 18.24 -20.16
CA SER A 209 21.11 19.64 -20.44
C SER A 209 21.88 20.08 -21.69
N PRO A 210 21.18 20.70 -22.68
CA PRO A 210 21.77 21.08 -23.97
C PRO A 210 22.84 22.16 -23.84
#